data_20ab8329f178db492aa9c8415ccb4e55
#
_entry.id   20ab8329f178db492aa9c8415ccb4e55
#
_cell.length_a   1.000
_cell.length_b   1.000
_cell.length_c   1.000
_cell.angle_alpha   90.00
_cell.angle_beta   90.00
_cell.angle_gamma   90.00
#
_symmetry.space_group_name_H-M   'P 1'
#
loop_
_entity.id
_entity.type
_entity.pdbx_description
1 polymer ?
#
loop_
_entity_poly.entity_id
_entity_poly.type
_entity_poly.pdbx_seq_one_letter_code
_entity_poly.pdbx_strand_id
1 'polypeptide(L)'
;MITEENFIDFQCPHCHEPVAFPHESIGSLQACPSCPESFLVPEVGSEVGNQIPLPITTSRLVLRRLAPGDWKDLLELMTDEEFFQYQDGVPLDEDSVLHWLESDAHVKLTTPDHPFYLAIQLQDGGKLIGYLSLTFTDPQRLLVTFNIGLNRSFQRKGFALEAAEAVLGFCFEGLKLHRVTSLCDSRNTAACRLLEQVGMRREGEFLKNKWLHGEWTNSIWYALLAEEYHEAPTKASDPS
;
A
#
# COMPACT_ATOMS: atom_id res chain seq x y z
N MET A 1 26.42 -20.15 26.96
CA MET A 1 26.04 -18.75 27.23
C MET A 1 25.26 -18.31 26.02
N ILE A 2 23.95 -18.20 26.17
CA ILE A 2 23.03 -17.69 25.12
C ILE A 2 23.10 -16.18 25.29
N THR A 3 23.69 -15.48 24.34
CA THR A 3 23.77 -14.01 24.33
C THR A 3 22.43 -13.46 23.84
N GLU A 4 21.99 -12.36 24.42
CA GLU A 4 20.72 -11.64 24.09
C GLU A 4 20.58 -11.26 22.59
N GLU A 5 21.63 -11.40 21.81
CA GLU A 5 21.68 -11.09 20.36
C GLU A 5 20.97 -12.13 19.46
N ASN A 6 20.46 -13.24 19.99
CA ASN A 6 19.87 -14.33 19.19
C ASN A 6 18.33 -14.45 19.29
N PHE A 7 17.64 -13.48 19.86
CA PHE A 7 16.19 -13.50 20.02
C PHE A 7 15.54 -12.35 19.24
N ILE A 8 14.31 -12.61 18.82
CA ILE A 8 13.42 -11.64 18.21
C ILE A 8 12.36 -11.29 19.23
N ASP A 9 12.23 -9.99 19.52
CA ASP A 9 11.20 -9.45 20.39
C ASP A 9 10.09 -8.83 19.54
N PHE A 10 8.85 -9.27 19.76
CA PHE A 10 7.66 -8.69 19.12
C PHE A 10 6.42 -8.92 20.00
N GLN A 11 5.27 -8.35 19.61
CA GLN A 11 4.01 -8.57 20.31
C GLN A 11 3.25 -9.74 19.68
N CYS A 12 2.69 -10.63 20.51
CA CYS A 12 1.81 -11.69 20.04
C CYS A 12 0.63 -11.09 19.26
N PRO A 13 0.33 -11.58 18.05
CA PRO A 13 -0.77 -11.04 17.24
C PRO A 13 -2.16 -11.26 17.84
N HIS A 14 -2.29 -12.18 18.82
CA HIS A 14 -3.58 -12.52 19.43
C HIS A 14 -3.83 -11.85 20.78
N CYS A 15 -2.83 -11.86 21.68
CA CYS A 15 -3.01 -11.29 23.02
C CYS A 15 -2.23 -9.98 23.25
N HIS A 16 -1.44 -9.53 22.28
CA HIS A 16 -0.59 -8.32 22.32
C HIS A 16 0.47 -8.30 23.42
N GLU A 17 0.67 -9.41 24.14
CA GLU A 17 1.76 -9.52 25.11
C GLU A 17 3.12 -9.61 24.38
N PRO A 18 4.18 -9.01 24.93
CA PRO A 18 5.52 -9.13 24.37
C PRO A 18 6.00 -10.57 24.46
N VAL A 19 6.55 -11.06 23.36
CA VAL A 19 7.11 -12.42 23.25
C VAL A 19 8.48 -12.35 22.59
N ALA A 20 9.37 -13.28 22.98
CA ALA A 20 10.69 -13.43 22.43
C ALA A 20 10.88 -14.85 21.90
N PHE A 21 11.36 -14.98 20.66
CA PHE A 21 11.67 -16.28 20.05
C PHE A 21 13.08 -16.27 19.46
N PRO A 22 13.79 -17.42 19.45
CA PRO A 22 15.08 -17.52 18.77
C PRO A 22 14.97 -17.18 17.28
N HIS A 23 16.00 -16.58 16.72
CA HIS A 23 16.09 -16.26 15.28
C HIS A 23 15.84 -17.48 14.38
N GLU A 24 16.22 -18.69 14.82
CA GLU A 24 15.97 -19.95 14.11
C GLU A 24 14.49 -20.34 14.03
N SER A 25 13.65 -19.68 14.83
CA SER A 25 12.19 -19.89 14.82
C SER A 25 11.47 -19.06 13.76
N ILE A 26 12.17 -18.18 13.06
CA ILE A 26 11.60 -17.34 11.98
C ILE A 26 10.91 -18.22 10.95
N GLY A 27 9.69 -17.83 10.53
CA GLY A 27 8.90 -18.58 9.56
C GLY A 27 8.34 -19.91 10.06
N SER A 28 8.57 -20.28 11.34
CA SER A 28 7.98 -21.47 11.96
C SER A 28 6.74 -21.13 12.78
N LEU A 29 5.82 -22.08 12.87
CA LEU A 29 4.64 -21.98 13.73
C LEU A 29 5.05 -22.20 15.19
N GLN A 30 4.84 -21.20 16.05
CA GLN A 30 5.15 -21.27 17.48
C GLN A 30 3.90 -20.97 18.30
N ALA A 31 3.79 -21.64 19.47
CA ALA A 31 2.74 -21.37 20.44
C ALA A 31 3.07 -20.10 21.23
N CYS A 32 2.09 -19.26 21.49
CA CYS A 32 2.27 -18.10 22.34
C CYS A 32 2.49 -18.56 23.79
N PRO A 33 3.49 -18.04 24.51
CA PRO A 33 3.67 -18.35 25.93
C PRO A 33 2.58 -17.74 26.84
N SER A 34 1.83 -16.76 26.34
CA SER A 34 0.86 -15.97 27.14
C SER A 34 -0.61 -16.25 26.77
N CYS A 35 -0.90 -16.93 25.65
CA CYS A 35 -2.27 -17.30 25.25
C CYS A 35 -2.27 -18.66 24.51
N PRO A 36 -3.44 -19.33 24.34
CA PRO A 36 -3.50 -20.67 23.73
C PRO A 36 -3.28 -20.69 22.21
N GLU A 37 -3.10 -19.55 21.59
CA GLU A 37 -2.99 -19.43 20.12
C GLU A 37 -1.56 -19.67 19.64
N SER A 38 -1.44 -20.17 18.41
CA SER A 38 -0.17 -20.33 17.71
C SER A 38 -0.10 -19.37 16.53
N PHE A 39 1.11 -18.90 16.23
CA PHE A 39 1.35 -17.96 15.12
C PHE A 39 2.71 -18.27 14.46
N LEU A 40 2.87 -17.85 13.23
CA LEU A 40 4.17 -17.88 12.56
C LEU A 40 5.06 -16.79 13.15
N VAL A 41 6.26 -17.18 13.61
CA VAL A 41 7.27 -16.21 14.06
C VAL A 41 7.67 -15.36 12.85
N PRO A 42 7.47 -14.04 12.92
CA PRO A 42 7.76 -13.18 11.77
C PRO A 42 9.26 -13.23 11.45
N GLU A 43 9.61 -13.18 10.16
CA GLU A 43 10.98 -12.92 9.78
C GLU A 43 11.40 -11.56 10.34
N VAL A 44 12.55 -11.54 11.02
CA VAL A 44 13.06 -10.32 11.63
C VAL A 44 13.56 -9.35 10.59
N GLY A 45 12.88 -8.45 10.49
CA GLY A 45 12.99 -7.04 10.24
C GLY A 45 11.79 -6.38 10.87
N SER A 46 11.36 -6.80 12.03
CA SER A 46 10.22 -6.23 12.74
C SER A 46 10.48 -4.82 13.29
N GLU A 47 11.57 -4.20 12.94
CA GLU A 47 11.62 -2.76 12.74
C GLU A 47 11.13 -2.37 11.33
N VAL A 48 10.19 -3.11 10.76
CA VAL A 48 9.41 -2.64 9.58
C VAL A 48 8.67 -1.32 9.88
N GLY A 49 8.72 -0.85 11.11
CA GLY A 49 8.18 0.44 11.52
C GLY A 49 9.15 1.61 11.53
N ASN A 50 10.48 1.41 11.53
CA ASN A 50 11.42 2.50 11.83
C ASN A 50 12.43 2.86 10.73
N GLN A 51 12.54 2.09 9.66
CA GLN A 51 13.39 2.45 8.51
C GLN A 51 12.69 2.14 7.18
N ILE A 52 11.51 2.67 7.00
CA ILE A 52 10.90 2.72 5.68
C ILE A 52 11.78 3.64 4.85
N PRO A 53 12.41 3.19 3.74
CA PRO A 53 13.22 4.04 2.89
C PRO A 53 12.32 4.99 2.08
N LEU A 54 11.76 5.95 2.77
CA LEU A 54 11.04 7.07 2.17
C LEU A 54 11.95 8.31 2.22
N PRO A 55 11.88 9.14 1.19
CA PRO A 55 11.06 9.02 -0.01
C PRO A 55 11.57 7.99 -1.03
N ILE A 56 10.65 7.39 -1.81
CA ILE A 56 10.99 6.60 -2.99
C ILE A 56 11.06 7.57 -4.17
N THR A 57 12.22 7.62 -4.83
CA THR A 57 12.47 8.51 -5.96
C THR A 57 12.53 7.71 -7.25
N THR A 58 11.81 8.13 -8.27
CA THR A 58 11.80 7.56 -9.62
C THR A 58 12.37 8.56 -10.63
N SER A 59 12.20 8.37 -11.91
CA SER A 59 12.68 9.33 -12.93
C SER A 59 11.94 10.67 -12.90
N ARG A 60 10.67 10.69 -12.54
CA ARG A 60 9.81 11.90 -12.58
C ARG A 60 9.07 12.17 -11.28
N LEU A 61 9.06 11.20 -10.34
CA LEU A 61 8.22 11.24 -9.15
C LEU A 61 9.03 11.10 -7.85
N VAL A 62 8.46 11.64 -6.79
CA VAL A 62 8.83 11.39 -5.40
C VAL A 62 7.61 10.86 -4.67
N LEU A 63 7.68 9.61 -4.18
CA LEU A 63 6.65 9.02 -3.32
C LEU A 63 7.09 9.22 -1.87
N ARG A 64 6.35 10.00 -1.11
CA ARG A 64 6.67 10.39 0.26
C ARG A 64 5.43 10.41 1.14
N ARG A 65 5.59 10.55 2.42
CA ARG A 65 4.45 10.82 3.31
C ARG A 65 3.71 12.09 2.91
N LEU A 66 2.41 12.08 3.14
CA LEU A 66 1.62 13.31 3.08
C LEU A 66 2.13 14.29 4.14
N ALA A 67 2.07 15.56 3.85
CA ALA A 67 2.50 16.64 4.74
C ALA A 67 1.42 17.73 4.81
N PRO A 68 1.35 18.52 5.89
CA PRO A 68 0.36 19.59 6.01
C PRO A 68 0.36 20.58 4.85
N GLY A 69 1.54 20.81 4.22
CA GLY A 69 1.66 21.69 3.05
C GLY A 69 1.00 21.19 1.77
N ASP A 70 0.58 19.92 1.73
CA ASP A 70 -0.04 19.31 0.55
C ASP A 70 -1.53 19.66 0.38
N TRP A 71 -2.12 20.35 1.36
CA TRP A 71 -3.56 20.55 1.45
C TRP A 71 -4.18 21.18 0.20
N LYS A 72 -3.49 22.12 -0.46
CA LYS A 72 -4.02 22.78 -1.67
C LYS A 72 -4.12 21.84 -2.87
N ASP A 73 -3.06 21.05 -3.10
CA ASP A 73 -3.03 20.08 -4.18
C ASP A 73 -3.99 18.91 -3.92
N LEU A 74 -4.12 18.49 -2.64
CA LEU A 74 -5.12 17.50 -2.24
C LEU A 74 -6.53 18.03 -2.39
N LEU A 75 -6.80 19.28 -2.01
CA LEU A 75 -8.12 19.89 -2.18
C LEU A 75 -8.51 19.95 -3.67
N GLU A 76 -7.59 20.33 -4.56
CA GLU A 76 -7.82 20.30 -6.02
C GLU A 76 -8.24 18.88 -6.48
N LEU A 77 -7.59 17.84 -5.97
CA LEU A 77 -7.91 16.44 -6.28
C LEU A 77 -9.25 16.00 -5.67
N MET A 78 -9.50 16.36 -4.41
CA MET A 78 -10.65 15.89 -3.63
C MET A 78 -11.94 16.66 -3.90
N THR A 79 -11.89 17.77 -4.61
CA THR A 79 -13.09 18.50 -5.08
C THR A 79 -13.57 18.03 -6.45
N ASP A 80 -12.80 17.22 -7.17
CA ASP A 80 -13.17 16.69 -8.47
C ASP A 80 -14.15 15.51 -8.32
N GLU A 81 -15.42 15.72 -8.67
CA GLU A 81 -16.47 14.66 -8.62
C GLU A 81 -16.10 13.43 -9.47
N GLU A 82 -15.41 13.63 -10.61
CA GLU A 82 -15.00 12.52 -11.47
C GLU A 82 -13.90 11.64 -10.82
N PHE A 83 -13.14 12.20 -9.87
CA PHE A 83 -12.17 11.43 -9.10
C PHE A 83 -12.86 10.32 -8.30
N PHE A 84 -14.08 10.57 -7.82
CA PHE A 84 -14.87 9.61 -7.05
C PHE A 84 -15.73 8.68 -7.90
N GLN A 85 -15.72 8.79 -9.23
CA GLN A 85 -16.60 8.03 -10.14
C GLN A 85 -16.61 6.52 -9.88
N TYR A 86 -15.47 5.94 -9.49
CA TYR A 86 -15.29 4.49 -9.32
C TYR A 86 -14.87 4.09 -7.91
N GLN A 87 -14.95 4.99 -6.95
CA GLN A 87 -14.55 4.73 -5.58
C GLN A 87 -15.57 5.30 -4.58
N ASP A 88 -15.51 4.79 -3.35
CA ASP A 88 -16.31 5.36 -2.27
C ASP A 88 -15.81 6.76 -1.93
N GLY A 89 -16.75 7.56 -1.43
CA GLY A 89 -16.45 8.90 -0.98
C GLY A 89 -17.26 9.94 -1.73
N VAL A 90 -17.12 11.13 -1.27
CA VAL A 90 -17.71 12.35 -1.83
C VAL A 90 -16.61 13.41 -1.91
N PRO A 91 -16.77 14.42 -2.76
CA PRO A 91 -15.86 15.56 -2.75
C PRO A 91 -15.70 16.13 -1.34
N LEU A 92 -14.47 16.47 -0.97
CA LEU A 92 -14.12 17.00 0.34
C LEU A 92 -13.97 18.52 0.26
N ASP A 93 -14.36 19.20 1.33
CA ASP A 93 -14.05 20.61 1.55
C ASP A 93 -12.66 20.79 2.19
N GLU A 94 -12.25 22.04 2.33
CA GLU A 94 -10.94 22.40 2.89
C GLU A 94 -10.76 21.86 4.33
N ASP A 95 -11.76 22.00 5.18
CA ASP A 95 -11.68 21.55 6.57
C ASP A 95 -11.52 20.03 6.66
N SER A 96 -12.22 19.28 5.81
CA SER A 96 -12.12 17.83 5.72
C SER A 96 -10.73 17.36 5.23
N VAL A 97 -10.14 18.06 4.25
CA VAL A 97 -8.79 17.75 3.77
C VAL A 97 -7.74 18.04 4.84
N LEU A 98 -7.86 19.16 5.56
CA LEU A 98 -6.95 19.50 6.65
C LEU A 98 -7.04 18.48 7.79
N HIS A 99 -8.26 18.09 8.17
CA HIS A 99 -8.48 17.06 9.19
C HIS A 99 -7.90 15.70 8.77
N TRP A 100 -8.07 15.31 7.49
CA TRP A 100 -7.45 14.08 6.97
C TRP A 100 -5.94 14.13 7.09
N LEU A 101 -5.28 15.21 6.66
CA LEU A 101 -3.82 15.37 6.77
C LEU A 101 -3.34 15.30 8.22
N GLU A 102 -4.06 15.90 9.15
CA GLU A 102 -3.74 15.85 10.57
C GLU A 102 -3.86 14.41 11.12
N SER A 103 -4.93 13.71 10.78
CA SER A 103 -5.14 12.32 11.22
C SER A 103 -4.11 11.36 10.59
N ASP A 104 -3.80 11.51 9.29
CA ASP A 104 -2.81 10.67 8.59
C ASP A 104 -1.39 10.84 9.14
N ALA A 105 -1.03 12.02 9.66
CA ALA A 105 0.31 12.28 10.18
C ALA A 105 0.74 11.29 11.28
N HIS A 106 -0.22 10.70 11.99
CA HIS A 106 0.00 9.76 13.09
C HIS A 106 -0.09 8.29 12.67
N VAL A 107 -0.56 8.01 11.44
CA VAL A 107 -0.69 6.63 10.94
C VAL A 107 0.68 6.06 10.61
N LYS A 108 1.00 4.91 11.20
CA LYS A 108 2.19 4.12 10.85
C LYS A 108 1.86 3.14 9.74
N LEU A 109 2.84 2.79 8.90
CA LEU A 109 2.65 1.79 7.84
C LEU A 109 2.05 0.48 8.39
N THR A 110 2.42 0.12 9.60
CA THR A 110 2.00 -1.11 10.26
C THR A 110 0.71 -1.01 11.08
N THR A 111 -0.01 0.12 11.00
CA THR A 111 -1.31 0.25 11.68
C THR A 111 -2.33 -0.67 10.99
N PRO A 112 -2.89 -1.69 11.68
CA PRO A 112 -3.82 -2.62 11.06
C PRO A 112 -5.07 -1.89 10.56
N ASP A 113 -5.62 -2.35 9.43
CA ASP A 113 -6.88 -1.85 8.85
C ASP A 113 -6.93 -0.35 8.57
N HIS A 114 -5.79 0.34 8.70
CA HIS A 114 -5.67 1.75 8.35
C HIS A 114 -4.80 1.93 7.10
N PRO A 115 -5.28 2.69 6.10
CA PRO A 115 -4.47 3.01 4.94
C PRO A 115 -3.30 3.93 5.32
N PHE A 116 -2.11 3.55 4.86
CA PHE A 116 -0.91 4.37 4.93
C PHE A 116 -0.75 5.10 3.61
N TYR A 117 -0.88 6.40 3.62
CA TYR A 117 -0.88 7.20 2.41
C TYR A 117 0.50 7.71 2.02
N LEU A 118 0.78 7.63 0.72
CA LEU A 118 1.95 8.22 0.08
C LEU A 118 1.49 9.26 -0.95
N ALA A 119 2.01 10.47 -0.85
CA ALA A 119 1.89 11.50 -1.87
C ALA A 119 2.63 11.07 -3.13
N ILE A 120 2.03 11.28 -4.29
CA ILE A 120 2.69 11.19 -5.59
C ILE A 120 3.03 12.62 -6.00
N GLN A 121 4.29 12.99 -5.86
CA GLN A 121 4.78 14.34 -6.12
C GLN A 121 5.66 14.36 -7.37
N LEU A 122 5.49 15.36 -8.21
CA LEU A 122 6.43 15.61 -9.31
C LEU A 122 7.79 16.06 -8.76
N GLN A 123 8.88 15.54 -9.32
CA GLN A 123 10.22 16.05 -9.00
C GLN A 123 10.37 17.51 -9.46
N ASP A 124 9.88 17.80 -10.67
CA ASP A 124 9.88 19.16 -11.20
C ASP A 124 8.70 19.95 -10.62
N GLY A 125 9.00 21.08 -9.98
CA GLY A 125 8.03 21.99 -9.39
C GLY A 125 7.37 21.51 -8.09
N GLY A 126 7.60 20.28 -7.64
CA GLY A 126 7.15 19.79 -6.33
C GLY A 126 5.63 19.62 -6.16
N LYS A 127 4.83 19.72 -7.25
CA LYS A 127 3.36 19.59 -7.18
C LYS A 127 2.96 18.16 -6.82
N LEU A 128 2.05 18.02 -5.84
CA LEU A 128 1.38 16.76 -5.59
C LEU A 128 0.33 16.55 -6.68
N ILE A 129 0.41 15.39 -7.35
CA ILE A 129 -0.47 15.04 -8.47
C ILE A 129 -1.42 13.88 -8.15
N GLY A 130 -1.33 13.31 -6.96
CA GLY A 130 -2.14 12.20 -6.51
C GLY A 130 -1.63 11.57 -5.25
N TYR A 131 -2.21 10.44 -4.89
CA TYR A 131 -1.75 9.63 -3.77
C TYR A 131 -1.90 8.14 -4.09
N LEU A 132 -1.19 7.32 -3.33
CA LEU A 132 -1.46 5.90 -3.20
C LEU A 132 -1.56 5.52 -1.74
N SER A 133 -2.22 4.40 -1.46
CA SER A 133 -2.37 3.88 -0.11
C SER A 133 -1.97 2.42 -0.04
N LEU A 134 -1.39 2.04 1.08
CA LEU A 134 -1.04 0.68 1.46
C LEU A 134 -1.80 0.32 2.74
N THR A 135 -2.58 -0.77 2.70
CA THR A 135 -3.33 -1.26 3.87
C THR A 135 -2.95 -2.71 4.11
N PHE A 136 -2.39 -3.01 5.27
CA PHE A 136 -2.14 -4.39 5.68
C PHE A 136 -3.45 -5.07 6.02
N THR A 137 -3.66 -6.26 5.45
CA THR A 137 -4.91 -7.04 5.55
C THR A 137 -4.74 -8.33 6.33
N ASP A 138 -3.55 -8.55 6.89
CA ASP A 138 -3.22 -9.73 7.68
C ASP A 138 -2.43 -9.37 8.94
N PRO A 139 -2.59 -10.15 10.03
CA PRO A 139 -1.87 -9.91 11.28
C PRO A 139 -0.34 -10.08 11.15
N GLN A 140 0.11 -10.92 10.22
CA GLN A 140 1.53 -11.22 9.98
C GLN A 140 2.23 -10.14 9.16
N ARG A 141 1.46 -9.19 8.59
CA ARG A 141 1.95 -8.07 7.77
C ARG A 141 2.72 -8.52 6.53
N LEU A 142 2.28 -9.62 5.94
CA LEU A 142 2.83 -10.17 4.70
C LEU A 142 1.97 -9.84 3.48
N LEU A 143 0.73 -9.38 3.73
CA LEU A 143 -0.26 -9.07 2.70
C LEU A 143 -0.64 -7.60 2.77
N VAL A 144 -0.61 -6.93 1.63
CA VAL A 144 -1.04 -5.53 1.52
C VAL A 144 -2.01 -5.35 0.38
N THR A 145 -3.01 -4.51 0.60
CA THR A 145 -3.82 -3.97 -0.49
C THR A 145 -3.33 -2.57 -0.84
N PHE A 146 -3.07 -2.32 -2.13
CA PHE A 146 -2.71 -1.00 -2.59
C PHE A 146 -3.80 -0.37 -3.46
N ASN A 147 -3.94 0.94 -3.34
CA ASN A 147 -4.80 1.73 -4.21
C ASN A 147 -4.03 2.97 -4.67
N ILE A 148 -4.42 3.52 -5.83
CA ILE A 148 -3.79 4.69 -6.42
C ILE A 148 -4.85 5.59 -7.03
N GLY A 149 -4.71 6.90 -6.80
CA GLY A 149 -5.53 7.93 -7.41
C GLY A 149 -4.66 9.09 -7.91
N LEU A 150 -4.91 9.55 -9.13
CA LEU A 150 -4.23 10.70 -9.73
C LEU A 150 -5.22 11.78 -10.12
N ASN A 151 -4.81 13.02 -9.93
CA ASN A 151 -5.47 14.17 -10.50
C ASN A 151 -5.60 14.00 -12.03
N ARG A 152 -6.80 14.26 -12.54
CA ARG A 152 -7.19 14.03 -13.93
C ARG A 152 -6.25 14.69 -14.94
N SER A 153 -5.75 15.89 -14.62
CA SER A 153 -4.81 16.63 -15.48
C SER A 153 -3.47 15.91 -15.68
N PHE A 154 -3.17 14.91 -14.81
CA PHE A 154 -1.92 14.14 -14.85
C PHE A 154 -2.13 12.67 -15.26
N GLN A 155 -3.36 12.26 -15.55
CA GLN A 155 -3.64 10.93 -16.07
C GLN A 155 -3.14 10.76 -17.50
N ARG A 156 -3.01 9.48 -17.95
CA ARG A 156 -2.57 9.09 -19.31
C ARG A 156 -1.18 9.60 -19.73
N LYS A 157 -0.34 9.96 -18.76
CA LYS A 157 1.05 10.43 -18.97
C LYS A 157 2.08 9.43 -18.42
N GLY A 158 1.65 8.24 -18.02
CA GLY A 158 2.50 7.18 -17.45
C GLY A 158 2.83 7.34 -15.97
N PHE A 159 2.39 8.40 -15.29
CA PHE A 159 2.70 8.63 -13.87
C PHE A 159 2.14 7.56 -12.93
N ALA A 160 0.91 7.07 -13.20
CA ALA A 160 0.34 6.00 -12.40
C ALA A 160 1.13 4.69 -12.51
N LEU A 161 1.60 4.36 -13.72
CA LEU A 161 2.42 3.18 -13.95
C LEU A 161 3.76 3.29 -13.21
N GLU A 162 4.45 4.43 -13.36
CA GLU A 162 5.72 4.69 -12.70
C GLU A 162 5.61 4.64 -11.16
N ALA A 163 4.54 5.22 -10.59
CA ALA A 163 4.28 5.18 -9.16
C ALA A 163 3.95 3.75 -8.67
N ALA A 164 3.13 3.01 -9.42
CA ALA A 164 2.76 1.65 -9.07
C ALA A 164 3.95 0.68 -9.15
N GLU A 165 4.80 0.76 -10.19
CA GLU A 165 6.02 -0.03 -10.28
C GLU A 165 6.97 0.25 -9.12
N ALA A 166 7.15 1.53 -8.76
CA ALA A 166 8.00 1.93 -7.64
C ALA A 166 7.49 1.42 -6.29
N VAL A 167 6.17 1.47 -6.05
CA VAL A 167 5.59 0.97 -4.80
C VAL A 167 5.59 -0.55 -4.73
N LEU A 168 5.43 -1.27 -5.85
CA LEU A 168 5.57 -2.72 -5.88
C LEU A 168 7.01 -3.15 -5.56
N GLY A 169 8.02 -2.46 -6.11
CA GLY A 169 9.41 -2.65 -5.73
C GLY A 169 9.63 -2.43 -4.22
N PHE A 170 9.08 -1.36 -3.69
CA PHE A 170 9.12 -1.10 -2.24
C PHE A 170 8.45 -2.22 -1.43
N CYS A 171 7.29 -2.73 -1.87
CA CYS A 171 6.59 -3.82 -1.19
C CYS A 171 7.39 -5.13 -1.20
N PHE A 172 7.92 -5.55 -2.36
CA PHE A 172 8.58 -6.86 -2.49
C PHE A 172 10.07 -6.83 -2.12
N GLU A 173 10.78 -5.79 -2.51
CA GLU A 173 12.22 -5.67 -2.26
C GLU A 173 12.54 -4.98 -0.93
N GLY A 174 11.75 -3.97 -0.56
CA GLY A 174 11.94 -3.21 0.68
C GLY A 174 11.29 -3.89 1.89
N LEU A 175 9.99 -4.17 1.81
CA LEU A 175 9.21 -4.73 2.91
C LEU A 175 9.18 -6.26 2.94
N LYS A 176 9.69 -6.94 1.88
CA LYS A 176 9.68 -8.40 1.75
C LYS A 176 8.28 -9.02 1.88
N LEU A 177 7.27 -8.35 1.35
CA LEU A 177 5.90 -8.84 1.39
C LEU A 177 5.74 -10.10 0.54
N HIS A 178 4.88 -10.99 0.98
CA HIS A 178 4.53 -12.20 0.23
C HIS A 178 3.57 -11.89 -0.93
N ARG A 179 2.64 -10.94 -0.72
CA ARG A 179 1.57 -10.69 -1.67
C ARG A 179 1.09 -9.23 -1.62
N VAL A 180 0.85 -8.67 -2.81
CA VAL A 180 0.18 -7.39 -2.99
C VAL A 180 -1.12 -7.60 -3.74
N THR A 181 -2.20 -6.98 -3.27
CA THR A 181 -3.53 -7.04 -3.88
C THR A 181 -4.05 -5.66 -4.24
N SER A 182 -5.02 -5.61 -5.12
CA SER A 182 -5.80 -4.39 -5.42
C SER A 182 -7.21 -4.75 -5.85
N LEU A 183 -8.18 -3.93 -5.47
CA LEU A 183 -9.58 -4.08 -5.84
C LEU A 183 -10.03 -2.85 -6.63
N CYS A 184 -10.60 -3.02 -7.80
CA CYS A 184 -11.14 -1.91 -8.58
C CYS A 184 -12.54 -2.19 -9.10
N ASP A 185 -13.32 -1.13 -9.34
CA ASP A 185 -14.60 -1.23 -10.05
C ASP A 185 -14.36 -1.76 -11.46
N SER A 186 -15.15 -2.74 -11.90
CA SER A 186 -14.99 -3.40 -13.21
C SER A 186 -15.15 -2.44 -14.39
N ARG A 187 -15.80 -1.30 -14.19
CA ARG A 187 -15.99 -0.25 -15.19
C ARG A 187 -14.77 0.68 -15.32
N ASN A 188 -13.89 0.68 -14.31
CA ASN A 188 -12.66 1.46 -14.32
C ASN A 188 -11.58 0.77 -15.16
N THR A 189 -11.76 0.81 -16.48
CA THR A 189 -10.85 0.17 -17.43
C THR A 189 -9.42 0.70 -17.37
N ALA A 190 -9.23 1.94 -16.90
CA ALA A 190 -7.91 2.52 -16.72
C ALA A 190 -7.17 1.86 -15.55
N ALA A 191 -7.85 1.67 -14.41
CA ALA A 191 -7.28 0.96 -13.27
C ALA A 191 -7.01 -0.52 -13.61
N CYS A 192 -7.95 -1.22 -14.26
CA CYS A 192 -7.75 -2.61 -14.68
C CYS A 192 -6.49 -2.74 -15.53
N ARG A 193 -6.32 -1.89 -16.56
CA ARG A 193 -5.13 -1.89 -17.42
C ARG A 193 -3.85 -1.58 -16.67
N LEU A 194 -3.88 -0.63 -15.74
CA LEU A 194 -2.73 -0.31 -14.90
C LEU A 194 -2.27 -1.54 -14.11
N LEU A 195 -3.21 -2.22 -13.43
CA LEU A 195 -2.91 -3.39 -12.61
C LEU A 195 -2.34 -4.54 -13.46
N GLU A 196 -2.89 -4.76 -14.65
CA GLU A 196 -2.36 -5.75 -15.62
C GLU A 196 -0.95 -5.36 -16.13
N GLN A 197 -0.71 -4.07 -16.41
CA GLN A 197 0.59 -3.58 -16.89
C GLN A 197 1.72 -3.75 -15.86
N VAL A 198 1.40 -3.63 -14.56
CA VAL A 198 2.39 -3.86 -13.49
C VAL A 198 2.56 -5.34 -13.13
N GLY A 199 1.90 -6.24 -13.90
CA GLY A 199 2.06 -7.69 -13.74
C GLY A 199 1.08 -8.33 -12.77
N MET A 200 0.10 -7.60 -12.22
CA MET A 200 -0.92 -8.21 -11.37
C MET A 200 -1.88 -9.06 -12.22
N ARG A 201 -2.16 -10.28 -11.75
CA ARG A 201 -3.16 -11.15 -12.39
C ARG A 201 -4.54 -10.93 -11.82
N ARG A 202 -5.56 -11.04 -12.66
CA ARG A 202 -6.94 -11.07 -12.24
C ARG A 202 -7.26 -12.40 -11.54
N GLU A 203 -7.72 -12.37 -10.31
CA GLU A 203 -8.07 -13.57 -9.54
C GLU A 203 -9.56 -13.82 -9.44
N GLY A 204 -10.37 -12.77 -9.55
CA GLY A 204 -11.82 -12.92 -9.49
C GLY A 204 -12.58 -11.65 -9.82
N GLU A 205 -13.87 -11.83 -10.04
CA GLU A 205 -14.85 -10.75 -10.17
C GLU A 205 -15.97 -11.00 -9.18
N PHE A 206 -16.28 -9.98 -8.41
CA PHE A 206 -17.39 -9.98 -7.45
C PHE A 206 -18.56 -9.24 -8.06
N LEU A 207 -19.65 -9.96 -8.32
CA LEU A 207 -20.83 -9.39 -8.96
C LEU A 207 -21.68 -8.65 -7.92
N LYS A 208 -22.02 -7.40 -8.23
CA LYS A 208 -22.92 -6.56 -7.42
C LYS A 208 -22.54 -6.55 -5.93
N ASN A 209 -21.25 -6.46 -5.65
CA ASN A 209 -20.71 -6.54 -4.29
C ASN A 209 -20.55 -5.18 -3.61
N LYS A 210 -20.69 -4.08 -4.37
CA LYS A 210 -20.48 -2.73 -3.88
C LYS A 210 -21.65 -1.83 -4.31
N TRP A 211 -22.19 -1.07 -3.36
CA TRP A 211 -23.16 -0.02 -3.64
C TRP A 211 -22.42 1.28 -3.89
N LEU A 212 -22.51 1.83 -5.09
CA LEU A 212 -21.76 3.02 -5.47
C LEU A 212 -22.67 3.96 -6.30
N HIS A 213 -22.80 5.20 -5.86
CA HIS A 213 -23.58 6.25 -6.54
C HIS A 213 -25.01 5.82 -6.94
N GLY A 214 -25.70 5.08 -6.05
CA GLY A 214 -27.08 4.68 -6.26
C GLY A 214 -27.29 3.39 -7.06
N GLU A 215 -26.23 2.63 -7.35
CA GLU A 215 -26.30 1.35 -8.06
C GLU A 215 -25.37 0.28 -7.50
N TRP A 216 -25.71 -0.99 -7.72
CA TRP A 216 -24.83 -2.11 -7.43
C TRP A 216 -23.80 -2.30 -8.52
N THR A 217 -22.52 -2.25 -8.17
CA THR A 217 -21.38 -2.38 -9.07
C THR A 217 -20.59 -3.65 -8.83
N ASN A 218 -19.83 -4.06 -9.83
CA ASN A 218 -18.94 -5.21 -9.75
C ASN A 218 -17.52 -4.73 -9.41
N SER A 219 -16.78 -5.56 -8.68
CA SER A 219 -15.36 -5.32 -8.42
C SER A 219 -14.51 -6.46 -8.96
N ILE A 220 -13.32 -6.13 -9.45
CA ILE A 220 -12.32 -7.10 -9.90
C ILE A 220 -11.17 -7.11 -8.89
N TRP A 221 -10.81 -8.30 -8.44
CA TRP A 221 -9.68 -8.54 -7.55
C TRP A 221 -8.44 -8.89 -8.35
N TYR A 222 -7.37 -8.15 -8.10
CA TYR A 222 -6.05 -8.36 -8.68
C TYR A 222 -5.04 -8.70 -7.60
N ALA A 223 -4.02 -9.49 -7.97
CA ALA A 223 -2.94 -9.86 -7.07
C ALA A 223 -1.62 -10.09 -7.80
N LEU A 224 -0.53 -9.93 -7.05
CA LEU A 224 0.82 -10.26 -7.44
C LEU A 224 1.52 -10.90 -6.24
N LEU A 225 2.20 -12.04 -6.45
CA LEU A 225 3.02 -12.72 -5.47
C LEU A 225 4.49 -12.27 -5.60
N ALA A 226 5.25 -12.36 -4.51
CA ALA A 226 6.67 -12.06 -4.51
C ALA A 226 7.45 -12.90 -5.54
N GLU A 227 7.13 -14.20 -5.65
CA GLU A 227 7.76 -15.09 -6.64
C GLU A 227 7.50 -14.63 -8.07
N GLU A 228 6.26 -14.24 -8.39
CA GLU A 228 5.88 -13.74 -9.72
C GLU A 228 6.59 -12.41 -10.05
N TYR A 229 6.70 -11.52 -9.05
CA TYR A 229 7.41 -10.25 -9.21
C TYR A 229 8.88 -10.46 -9.54
N HIS A 230 9.56 -11.42 -8.87
CA HIS A 230 10.98 -11.69 -9.08
C HIS A 230 11.27 -12.52 -10.34
N GLU A 231 10.30 -13.33 -10.82
CA GLU A 231 10.42 -14.10 -12.06
C GLU A 231 10.08 -13.27 -13.31
N ALA A 232 9.37 -12.15 -13.16
CA ALA A 232 9.08 -11.27 -14.28
C ALA A 232 10.40 -10.77 -14.90
N PRO A 233 10.58 -10.89 -16.25
CA PRO A 233 11.79 -10.36 -16.87
C PRO A 233 11.89 -8.88 -16.53
N THR A 234 13.01 -8.49 -15.92
CA THR A 234 13.32 -7.09 -15.62
C THR A 234 13.09 -6.29 -16.90
N LYS A 235 12.08 -5.42 -16.91
CA LYS A 235 11.90 -4.50 -18.04
C LYS A 235 13.17 -3.67 -18.08
N ALA A 236 14.11 -4.05 -18.96
CA ALA A 236 15.32 -3.30 -19.20
C ALA A 236 14.89 -1.85 -19.46
N SER A 237 15.40 -0.95 -18.65
CA SER A 237 15.38 0.48 -18.93
C SER A 237 16.03 0.67 -20.29
N ASP A 238 15.20 0.85 -21.31
CA ASP A 238 15.68 1.19 -22.65
C ASP A 238 16.26 2.62 -22.58
N PRO A 239 17.56 2.80 -22.75
CA PRO A 239 18.15 4.13 -22.79
C PRO A 239 17.99 4.66 -24.21
N SER A 240 16.93 5.42 -24.45
CA SER A 240 16.80 6.20 -25.67
C SER A 240 16.48 7.64 -25.35
#